data_2ba2ba0b227d62e12a4903ff19baa23f
#
_entry.id   2ba2ba0b227d62e12a4903ff19baa23f
#
_cell.length_a   1.000
_cell.length_b   1.000
_cell.length_c   1.000
_cell.angle_alpha   90.00
_cell.angle_beta   90.00
_cell.angle_gamma   90.00
#
_symmetry.space_group_name_H-M   'P 1'
#
loop_
_entity.id
_entity.type
_entity.pdbx_description
1 polymer ?
#
loop_
_entity_poly.entity_id
_entity_poly.type
_entity_poly.pdbx_seq_one_letter_code
_entity_poly.pdbx_strand_id
1 'polypeptide(L)'
;MKNLIEYDKESILSEEVFIEIFEQEDEILKARMLLSCQERAKELGVKTAFDDLVKAYRKVEKAESRRKYNQVNTLVENFTNFTGKYDNMACGAWIASDSGITTMNKDYNNEIIACYHPILPIKRMKNLETGEEQIQLAYKRNHKWTEITVPKDLISSASKIVSLSKLGVSVTSENARLLVKYLSDVENLNDDDIPVQMSSSKLGWIGGGFIPYDTDIVFDGDMQFKYVYESIREHGSFQVWLEHVKQLRKSGRM
;
A
#
# COMPACT_ATOMS: atom_id res chain seq x y z
N MET A 1 21.91 -21.23 -33.52
CA MET A 1 23.34 -21.14 -33.11
C MET A 1 24.20 -21.96 -34.06
N LYS A 2 25.30 -21.38 -34.55
CA LYS A 2 26.37 -22.13 -35.23
C LYS A 2 26.99 -23.15 -34.27
N ASN A 3 27.69 -24.15 -34.81
CA ASN A 3 28.39 -25.10 -33.97
C ASN A 3 29.43 -24.36 -33.12
N LEU A 4 29.43 -24.55 -31.79
CA LEU A 4 30.26 -23.80 -30.81
C LEU A 4 31.77 -23.80 -31.20
N ILE A 5 32.21 -24.82 -31.91
CA ILE A 5 33.60 -25.03 -32.35
C ILE A 5 33.97 -23.99 -33.44
N GLU A 6 33.01 -23.45 -34.16
CA GLU A 6 33.21 -22.51 -35.28
C GLU A 6 33.37 -21.06 -34.83
N TYR A 7 33.12 -20.76 -33.55
CA TYR A 7 33.31 -19.41 -33.01
C TYR A 7 34.79 -19.13 -32.74
N ASP A 8 35.27 -18.05 -33.32
CA ASP A 8 36.56 -17.43 -32.99
C ASP A 8 36.40 -16.30 -31.96
N LYS A 9 37.52 -15.58 -31.68
CA LYS A 9 37.52 -14.52 -30.65
C LYS A 9 36.58 -13.34 -30.94
N GLU A 10 36.39 -13.01 -32.24
CA GLU A 10 35.58 -11.89 -32.67
C GLU A 10 34.12 -12.29 -32.76
N SER A 11 33.82 -13.43 -33.35
CA SER A 11 32.45 -13.92 -33.54
C SER A 11 31.74 -14.26 -32.26
N ILE A 12 32.44 -14.77 -31.22
CA ILE A 12 31.81 -15.07 -29.93
C ILE A 12 31.45 -13.81 -29.14
N LEU A 13 32.07 -12.70 -29.43
CA LEU A 13 31.77 -11.38 -28.83
C LEU A 13 30.84 -10.55 -29.73
N SER A 14 30.36 -11.09 -30.85
CA SER A 14 29.49 -10.39 -31.77
C SER A 14 28.09 -10.16 -31.16
N GLU A 15 27.45 -9.07 -31.55
CA GLU A 15 26.11 -8.71 -31.16
C GLU A 15 25.08 -9.81 -31.48
N GLU A 16 25.26 -10.48 -32.63
CA GLU A 16 24.37 -11.55 -33.10
C GLU A 16 24.24 -12.69 -32.09
N VAL A 17 25.34 -13.09 -31.44
CA VAL A 17 25.35 -14.17 -30.43
C VAL A 17 24.58 -13.76 -29.21
N PHE A 18 24.73 -12.54 -28.74
CA PHE A 18 24.00 -12.02 -27.56
C PHE A 18 22.52 -11.83 -27.84
N ILE A 19 22.15 -11.31 -29.03
CA ILE A 19 20.74 -11.20 -29.42
C ILE A 19 20.09 -12.56 -29.42
N GLU A 20 20.70 -13.57 -30.07
CA GLU A 20 20.14 -14.94 -30.12
C GLU A 20 19.97 -15.56 -28.76
N ILE A 21 20.88 -15.28 -27.81
CA ILE A 21 20.79 -15.77 -26.42
C ILE A 21 19.71 -15.01 -25.64
N PHE A 22 19.64 -13.70 -25.73
CA PHE A 22 18.78 -12.88 -24.89
C PHE A 22 17.35 -12.77 -25.41
N GLU A 23 17.09 -13.01 -26.70
CA GLU A 23 15.75 -13.15 -27.28
C GLU A 23 15.11 -14.53 -27.03
N GLN A 24 15.86 -15.48 -26.46
CA GLN A 24 15.32 -16.79 -26.14
C GLN A 24 14.32 -16.72 -25.00
N GLU A 25 13.08 -17.20 -25.25
CA GLU A 25 11.99 -17.21 -24.27
C GLU A 25 12.15 -18.31 -23.21
N ASP A 26 12.80 -19.44 -23.54
CA ASP A 26 13.04 -20.54 -22.59
C ASP A 26 14.27 -20.21 -21.73
N GLU A 27 14.05 -19.89 -20.46
CA GLU A 27 15.08 -19.56 -19.48
C GLU A 27 16.11 -20.70 -19.27
N ILE A 28 15.70 -21.97 -19.41
CA ILE A 28 16.60 -23.12 -19.26
C ILE A 28 17.52 -23.20 -20.47
N LEU A 29 16.96 -23.02 -21.67
CA LEU A 29 17.73 -23.01 -22.90
C LEU A 29 18.68 -21.82 -22.95
N LYS A 30 18.22 -20.62 -22.58
CA LYS A 30 19.02 -19.40 -22.42
C LYS A 30 20.21 -19.62 -21.49
N ALA A 31 19.99 -20.22 -20.31
CA ALA A 31 21.05 -20.53 -19.37
C ALA A 31 22.08 -21.52 -19.94
N ARG A 32 21.64 -22.56 -20.65
CA ARG A 32 22.53 -23.51 -21.31
C ARG A 32 23.37 -22.86 -22.39
N MET A 33 22.76 -22.02 -23.23
CA MET A 33 23.46 -21.29 -24.27
C MET A 33 24.53 -20.36 -23.68
N LEU A 34 24.21 -19.63 -22.61
CA LEU A 34 25.17 -18.77 -21.88
C LEU A 34 26.36 -19.58 -21.34
N LEU A 35 26.10 -20.72 -20.69
CA LEU A 35 27.17 -21.57 -20.15
C LEU A 35 28.08 -22.09 -21.26
N SER A 36 27.52 -22.61 -22.35
CA SER A 36 28.30 -23.14 -23.47
C SER A 36 29.14 -22.08 -24.16
N CYS A 37 28.61 -20.87 -24.35
CA CYS A 37 29.36 -19.74 -24.89
C CYS A 37 30.43 -19.24 -23.92
N GLN A 38 30.17 -19.26 -22.61
CA GLN A 38 31.15 -18.89 -21.60
C GLN A 38 32.33 -19.86 -21.52
N GLU A 39 32.10 -21.17 -21.66
CA GLU A 39 33.15 -22.17 -21.76
C GLU A 39 34.01 -21.94 -23.01
N ARG A 40 33.38 -21.71 -24.17
CA ARG A 40 34.10 -21.39 -25.38
C ARG A 40 34.88 -20.08 -25.30
N ALA A 41 34.33 -19.02 -24.71
CA ALA A 41 35.03 -17.77 -24.47
C ALA A 41 36.26 -17.95 -23.55
N LYS A 42 36.19 -18.90 -22.59
CA LYS A 42 37.32 -19.27 -21.74
C LYS A 42 38.42 -19.95 -22.52
N GLU A 43 38.09 -20.90 -23.40
CA GLU A 43 39.06 -21.57 -24.27
C GLU A 43 39.78 -20.57 -25.21
N LEU A 44 39.05 -19.59 -25.74
CA LEU A 44 39.56 -18.53 -26.61
C LEU A 44 40.31 -17.44 -25.85
N GLY A 45 40.31 -17.43 -24.51
CA GLY A 45 40.99 -16.42 -23.71
C GLY A 45 40.30 -15.06 -23.61
N VAL A 46 39.00 -14.98 -23.99
CA VAL A 46 38.19 -13.74 -23.98
C VAL A 46 37.07 -13.74 -22.96
N LYS A 47 37.14 -14.62 -21.98
CA LYS A 47 36.09 -14.80 -20.94
C LYS A 47 35.67 -13.50 -20.26
N THR A 48 36.63 -12.66 -19.85
CA THR A 48 36.34 -11.40 -19.15
C THR A 48 35.50 -10.46 -20.00
N ALA A 49 35.85 -10.31 -21.28
CA ALA A 49 35.08 -9.47 -22.20
C ALA A 49 33.69 -10.03 -22.46
N PHE A 50 33.53 -11.37 -22.56
CA PHE A 50 32.25 -12.03 -22.66
C PHE A 50 31.39 -11.79 -21.44
N ASP A 51 31.92 -11.98 -20.23
CA ASP A 51 31.20 -11.77 -18.96
C ASP A 51 30.74 -10.30 -18.80
N ASP A 52 31.54 -9.35 -19.26
CA ASP A 52 31.18 -7.93 -19.19
C ASP A 52 30.05 -7.59 -20.20
N LEU A 53 30.05 -8.18 -21.36
CA LEU A 53 28.94 -8.07 -22.31
C LEU A 53 27.66 -8.72 -21.78
N VAL A 54 27.75 -9.91 -21.18
CA VAL A 54 26.59 -10.53 -20.50
C VAL A 54 25.98 -9.61 -19.45
N LYS A 55 26.83 -8.95 -18.62
CA LYS A 55 26.35 -7.97 -17.62
C LYS A 55 25.65 -6.79 -18.29
N ALA A 56 26.20 -6.27 -19.40
CA ALA A 56 25.61 -5.17 -20.13
C ALA A 56 24.23 -5.53 -20.71
N TYR A 57 24.14 -6.69 -21.39
CA TYR A 57 22.86 -7.18 -21.95
C TYR A 57 21.80 -7.43 -20.87
N ARG A 58 22.16 -8.04 -19.74
CA ARG A 58 21.25 -8.19 -18.60
C ARG A 58 20.76 -6.86 -18.06
N LYS A 59 21.59 -5.83 -18.07
CA LYS A 59 21.21 -4.47 -17.66
C LYS A 59 20.22 -3.86 -18.63
N VAL A 60 20.40 -4.06 -19.93
CA VAL A 60 19.46 -3.61 -20.99
C VAL A 60 18.13 -4.32 -20.86
N GLU A 61 18.13 -5.65 -20.77
CA GLU A 61 16.93 -6.49 -20.61
C GLU A 61 16.09 -6.03 -19.39
N LYS A 62 16.77 -5.80 -18.28
CA LYS A 62 16.13 -5.27 -17.06
C LYS A 62 15.56 -3.87 -17.25
N ALA A 63 16.27 -3.00 -17.99
CA ALA A 63 15.78 -1.65 -18.29
C ALA A 63 14.56 -1.67 -19.21
N GLU A 64 14.53 -2.58 -20.20
CA GLU A 64 13.40 -2.76 -21.10
C GLU A 64 12.19 -3.35 -20.39
N SER A 65 12.38 -4.37 -19.54
CA SER A 65 11.33 -4.92 -18.70
C SER A 65 10.73 -3.84 -17.81
N ARG A 66 11.57 -2.99 -17.21
CA ARG A 66 11.12 -1.84 -16.43
C ARG A 66 10.37 -0.81 -17.26
N ARG A 67 10.80 -0.52 -18.50
CA ARG A 67 10.09 0.39 -19.40
C ARG A 67 8.74 -0.18 -19.80
N LYS A 68 8.65 -1.46 -20.17
CA LYS A 68 7.38 -2.14 -20.48
C LYS A 68 6.43 -2.09 -19.30
N TYR A 69 6.91 -2.39 -18.10
CA TYR A 69 6.12 -2.31 -16.88
C TYR A 69 5.61 -0.88 -16.61
N ASN A 70 6.49 0.13 -16.68
CA ASN A 70 6.10 1.52 -16.51
C ASN A 70 5.16 2.02 -17.60
N GLN A 71 5.30 1.58 -18.86
CA GLN A 71 4.38 1.92 -19.95
C GLN A 71 3.00 1.34 -19.72
N VAL A 72 2.89 0.08 -19.29
CA VAL A 72 1.61 -0.53 -18.95
C VAL A 72 0.95 0.21 -17.79
N ASN A 73 1.73 0.62 -16.79
CA ASN A 73 1.23 1.31 -15.60
C ASN A 73 1.01 2.84 -15.81
N THR A 74 1.62 3.46 -16.84
CA THR A 74 1.38 4.87 -17.18
C THR A 74 0.30 5.05 -18.25
N LEU A 75 0.01 4.06 -19.06
CA LEU A 75 -1.05 4.09 -20.06
C LEU A 75 -2.43 3.73 -19.51
N VAL A 76 -2.47 3.06 -18.37
CA VAL A 76 -3.68 2.79 -17.60
C VAL A 76 -3.45 3.43 -16.24
N GLU A 77 -4.22 4.47 -15.92
CA GLU A 77 -4.36 4.90 -14.54
C GLU A 77 -4.67 3.64 -13.74
N ASN A 78 -3.72 3.21 -12.91
CA ASN A 78 -3.86 1.95 -12.22
C ASN A 78 -4.66 2.20 -10.94
N PHE A 79 -5.87 1.70 -10.93
CA PHE A 79 -6.80 1.80 -9.82
C PHE A 79 -6.98 0.45 -9.15
N THR A 80 -7.38 0.49 -7.90
CA THR A 80 -7.82 -0.69 -7.17
C THR A 80 -9.06 -1.27 -7.85
N ASN A 81 -9.07 -2.58 -8.06
CA ASN A 81 -10.19 -3.30 -8.67
C ASN A 81 -10.81 -4.26 -7.66
N PHE A 82 -11.51 -3.69 -6.69
CA PHE A 82 -12.19 -4.45 -5.64
C PHE A 82 -13.69 -4.53 -5.92
N THR A 83 -14.26 -5.72 -5.75
CA THR A 83 -15.72 -5.86 -5.78
C THR A 83 -16.32 -5.45 -4.45
N GLY A 84 -17.33 -4.59 -4.47
CA GLY A 84 -18.13 -4.24 -3.31
C GLY A 84 -18.22 -2.76 -2.99
N LYS A 85 -18.10 -2.39 -1.73
CA LYS A 85 -18.57 -1.13 -1.13
C LYS A 85 -17.70 0.11 -1.45
N TYR A 86 -16.43 -0.08 -1.78
CA TYR A 86 -15.47 1.03 -1.88
C TYR A 86 -15.19 1.38 -3.33
N ASP A 87 -15.10 2.68 -3.60
CA ASP A 87 -14.72 3.20 -4.91
C ASP A 87 -13.27 2.83 -5.25
N ASN A 88 -12.97 2.84 -6.54
CA ASN A 88 -11.62 2.59 -7.01
C ASN A 88 -10.70 3.75 -6.62
N MET A 89 -9.56 3.42 -6.03
CA MET A 89 -8.53 4.37 -5.64
C MET A 89 -7.30 4.21 -6.52
N ALA A 90 -6.62 5.31 -6.83
CA ALA A 90 -5.35 5.25 -7.54
C ALA A 90 -4.32 4.44 -6.74
N CYS A 91 -3.70 3.44 -7.34
CA CYS A 91 -2.74 2.57 -6.66
C CYS A 91 -1.36 2.50 -7.34
N GLY A 92 -1.11 3.29 -8.37
CA GLY A 92 0.21 3.46 -8.97
C GLY A 92 0.81 2.15 -9.50
N ALA A 93 1.94 1.72 -8.98
CA ALA A 93 2.64 0.51 -9.42
C ALA A 93 2.11 -0.79 -8.78
N TRP A 94 1.00 -0.72 -8.04
CA TRP A 94 0.40 -1.89 -7.38
C TRP A 94 -0.70 -2.49 -8.23
N ILE A 95 -0.82 -3.81 -8.18
CA ILE A 95 -1.97 -4.56 -8.70
C ILE A 95 -2.83 -4.91 -7.50
N ALA A 96 -3.95 -4.23 -7.37
CA ALA A 96 -4.86 -4.37 -6.23
C ALA A 96 -6.21 -4.92 -6.72
N SER A 97 -6.50 -6.16 -6.38
CA SER A 97 -7.70 -6.89 -6.80
C SER A 97 -8.29 -7.71 -5.67
N ASP A 98 -9.42 -8.37 -5.91
CA ASP A 98 -10.02 -9.26 -4.92
C ASP A 98 -9.14 -10.45 -4.52
N SER A 99 -8.13 -10.79 -5.31
CA SER A 99 -7.14 -11.83 -4.99
C SER A 99 -6.03 -11.34 -4.05
N GLY A 100 -5.93 -10.03 -3.83
CA GLY A 100 -4.93 -9.42 -2.96
C GLY A 100 -4.20 -8.27 -3.61
N ILE A 101 -3.09 -7.90 -2.97
CA ILE A 101 -2.22 -6.78 -3.38
C ILE A 101 -0.87 -7.34 -3.78
N THR A 102 -0.47 -7.08 -5.03
CA THR A 102 0.83 -7.52 -5.57
C THR A 102 1.58 -6.36 -6.23
N THR A 103 2.85 -6.53 -6.43
CA THR A 103 3.70 -5.66 -7.25
C THR A 103 4.79 -6.51 -7.91
N MET A 104 5.45 -5.96 -8.92
CA MET A 104 6.56 -6.66 -9.56
C MET A 104 7.83 -6.56 -8.71
N ASN A 105 8.64 -7.60 -8.74
CA ASN A 105 9.96 -7.60 -8.11
C ASN A 105 10.91 -6.61 -8.81
N LYS A 106 12.14 -6.46 -8.26
CA LYS A 106 13.14 -5.52 -8.81
C LYS A 106 13.57 -5.85 -10.24
N ASP A 107 13.42 -7.10 -10.66
CA ASP A 107 13.82 -7.59 -11.98
C ASP A 107 12.63 -7.63 -12.95
N TYR A 108 11.43 -7.26 -12.48
CA TYR A 108 10.18 -7.18 -13.27
C TYR A 108 9.76 -8.50 -13.93
N ASN A 109 10.22 -9.63 -13.41
CA ASN A 109 9.90 -10.96 -13.93
C ASN A 109 8.96 -11.77 -13.05
N ASN A 110 8.78 -11.40 -11.77
CA ASN A 110 7.90 -12.09 -10.85
C ASN A 110 7.07 -11.11 -10.02
N GLU A 111 5.82 -11.48 -9.78
CA GLU A 111 4.96 -10.79 -8.83
C GLU A 111 5.34 -11.17 -7.40
N ILE A 112 5.36 -10.16 -6.52
CA ILE A 112 5.53 -10.32 -5.08
C ILE A 112 4.29 -9.82 -4.35
N ILE A 113 3.89 -10.52 -3.30
CA ILE A 113 2.64 -10.28 -2.59
C ILE A 113 2.87 -9.34 -1.42
N ALA A 114 2.14 -8.22 -1.40
CA ALA A 114 2.09 -7.29 -0.27
C ALA A 114 0.99 -7.68 0.74
N CYS A 115 -0.16 -8.16 0.25
CA CYS A 115 -1.24 -8.65 1.09
C CYS A 115 -2.07 -9.69 0.33
N TYR A 116 -2.50 -10.76 1.01
CA TYR A 116 -3.28 -11.86 0.41
C TYR A 116 -4.79 -11.55 0.28
N HIS A 117 -5.21 -10.35 0.63
CA HIS A 117 -6.61 -9.91 0.50
C HIS A 117 -6.65 -8.40 0.25
N PRO A 118 -7.76 -7.88 -0.29
CA PRO A 118 -7.97 -6.46 -0.46
C PRO A 118 -7.84 -5.70 0.85
N ILE A 119 -7.13 -4.57 0.80
CA ILE A 119 -7.02 -3.62 1.91
C ILE A 119 -6.77 -2.23 1.34
N LEU A 120 -7.40 -1.19 1.92
CA LEU A 120 -7.21 0.20 1.50
C LEU A 120 -7.46 1.15 2.66
N PRO A 121 -6.84 2.34 2.67
CA PRO A 121 -7.18 3.44 3.57
C PRO A 121 -8.49 4.09 3.09
N ILE A 122 -9.45 4.32 4.01
CA ILE A 122 -10.76 4.88 3.64
C ILE A 122 -11.08 6.20 4.33
N LYS A 123 -10.38 6.52 5.41
CA LYS A 123 -10.60 7.75 6.18
C LYS A 123 -9.39 8.07 7.05
N ARG A 124 -9.08 9.34 7.20
CA ARG A 124 -8.14 9.84 8.20
C ARG A 124 -8.91 10.49 9.34
N MET A 125 -8.50 10.27 10.57
CA MET A 125 -9.05 10.94 11.73
C MET A 125 -7.93 11.73 12.41
N LYS A 126 -8.20 13.01 12.71
CA LYS A 126 -7.26 13.91 13.36
C LYS A 126 -7.79 14.35 14.70
N ASN A 127 -7.08 13.99 15.77
CA ASN A 127 -7.45 14.38 17.11
C ASN A 127 -7.22 15.88 17.33
N LEU A 128 -8.25 16.58 17.81
CA LEU A 128 -8.23 18.03 17.98
C LEU A 128 -7.33 18.49 19.13
N GLU A 129 -7.13 17.65 20.15
CA GLU A 129 -6.33 18.00 21.30
C GLU A 129 -4.85 17.69 21.14
N THR A 130 -4.55 16.52 20.58
CA THR A 130 -3.17 16.01 20.47
C THR A 130 -2.57 16.31 19.10
N GLY A 131 -3.41 16.50 18.07
CA GLY A 131 -2.98 16.57 16.68
C GLY A 131 -2.55 15.23 16.09
N GLU A 132 -2.66 14.15 16.85
CA GLU A 132 -2.32 12.81 16.38
C GLU A 132 -3.31 12.33 15.33
N GLU A 133 -2.81 11.56 14.37
CA GLU A 133 -3.61 10.99 13.30
C GLU A 133 -3.84 9.50 13.51
N GLN A 134 -5.07 9.09 13.26
CA GLN A 134 -5.46 7.70 13.10
C GLN A 134 -5.95 7.49 11.66
N ILE A 135 -5.81 6.29 11.17
CA ILE A 135 -6.30 5.90 9.85
C ILE A 135 -7.30 4.76 9.97
N GLN A 136 -8.39 4.89 9.26
CA GLN A 136 -9.37 3.83 9.10
C GLN A 136 -9.03 3.06 7.82
N LEU A 137 -8.79 1.77 7.98
CA LEU A 137 -8.54 0.82 6.91
C LEU A 137 -9.77 -0.05 6.71
N ALA A 138 -10.11 -0.31 5.45
CA ALA A 138 -11.04 -1.36 5.09
C ALA A 138 -10.28 -2.53 4.50
N TYR A 139 -10.59 -3.76 4.92
CA TYR A 139 -10.05 -4.96 4.31
C TYR A 139 -11.16 -6.00 4.08
N LYS A 140 -10.99 -6.83 3.06
CA LYS A 140 -11.97 -7.84 2.68
C LYS A 140 -11.43 -9.24 2.95
N ARG A 141 -12.15 -9.99 3.79
CA ARG A 141 -11.83 -11.38 4.07
C ARG A 141 -13.11 -12.22 4.10
N ASN A 142 -13.05 -13.42 3.56
CA ASN A 142 -14.24 -14.29 3.44
C ASN A 142 -15.44 -13.57 2.80
N HIS A 143 -15.19 -12.82 1.72
CA HIS A 143 -16.17 -12.01 0.99
C HIS A 143 -16.84 -10.88 1.81
N LYS A 144 -16.37 -10.60 3.02
CA LYS A 144 -16.90 -9.55 3.89
C LYS A 144 -15.88 -8.45 4.10
N TRP A 145 -16.29 -7.19 3.90
CA TRP A 145 -15.53 -6.01 4.25
C TRP A 145 -15.60 -5.75 5.75
N THR A 146 -14.47 -5.47 6.34
CA THR A 146 -14.29 -5.10 7.76
C THR A 146 -13.49 -3.82 7.83
N GLU A 147 -13.94 -2.89 8.67
CA GLU A 147 -13.26 -1.61 8.89
C GLU A 147 -12.55 -1.65 10.25
N ILE A 148 -11.33 -1.17 10.27
CA ILE A 148 -10.51 -1.05 11.49
C ILE A 148 -9.89 0.33 11.56
N THR A 149 -9.83 0.90 12.73
CA THR A 149 -9.16 2.17 12.99
C THR A 149 -7.89 1.91 13.78
N VAL A 150 -6.78 2.45 13.30
CA VAL A 150 -5.47 2.24 13.91
C VAL A 150 -4.65 3.52 13.92
N PRO A 151 -3.72 3.70 14.86
CA PRO A 151 -2.80 4.82 14.86
C PRO A 151 -1.97 4.87 13.57
N LYS A 152 -1.70 6.05 13.05
CA LYS A 152 -0.95 6.27 11.81
C LYS A 152 0.45 5.70 11.89
N ASP A 153 1.11 5.80 13.04
CA ASP A 153 2.46 5.28 13.28
C ASP A 153 2.55 3.75 13.15
N LEU A 154 1.42 3.05 13.37
CA LEU A 154 1.36 1.60 13.24
C LEU A 154 1.52 1.16 11.78
N ILE A 155 0.90 1.85 10.84
CA ILE A 155 0.99 1.52 9.41
C ILE A 155 2.22 2.12 8.72
N SER A 156 2.94 3.02 9.39
CA SER A 156 4.15 3.66 8.87
C SER A 156 5.43 2.87 9.16
N SER A 157 5.36 1.81 9.94
CA SER A 157 6.52 1.01 10.36
C SER A 157 6.32 -0.47 10.06
N ALA A 158 7.30 -1.07 9.37
CA ALA A 158 7.28 -2.49 9.05
C ALA A 158 7.26 -3.42 10.28
N SER A 159 7.86 -3.00 11.39
CA SER A 159 7.84 -3.75 12.65
C SER A 159 6.49 -3.64 13.38
N LYS A 160 5.83 -2.48 13.32
CA LYS A 160 4.57 -2.23 13.99
C LYS A 160 3.38 -2.80 13.22
N ILE A 161 3.38 -2.71 11.88
CA ILE A 161 2.27 -3.13 11.02
C ILE A 161 1.92 -4.62 11.17
N VAL A 162 2.87 -5.45 11.58
CA VAL A 162 2.64 -6.89 11.85
C VAL A 162 1.55 -7.10 12.91
N SER A 163 1.34 -6.14 13.81
CA SER A 163 0.28 -6.21 14.82
C SER A 163 -1.14 -6.20 14.23
N LEU A 164 -1.31 -5.73 12.98
CA LEU A 164 -2.60 -5.82 12.26
C LEU A 164 -3.06 -7.28 12.07
N SER A 165 -2.15 -8.25 12.17
CA SER A 165 -2.50 -9.68 12.15
C SER A 165 -3.49 -10.06 13.26
N LYS A 166 -3.42 -9.39 14.42
CA LYS A 166 -4.37 -9.57 15.53
C LYS A 166 -5.79 -9.10 15.17
N LEU A 167 -5.90 -8.18 14.22
CA LEU A 167 -7.17 -7.65 13.73
C LEU A 167 -7.66 -8.37 12.46
N GLY A 168 -6.96 -9.43 12.02
CA GLY A 168 -7.36 -10.25 10.89
C GLY A 168 -6.74 -9.87 9.54
N VAL A 169 -5.86 -8.88 9.50
CA VAL A 169 -5.11 -8.52 8.28
C VAL A 169 -3.99 -9.54 8.04
N SER A 170 -3.84 -10.01 6.80
CA SER A 170 -2.78 -10.97 6.43
C SER A 170 -1.45 -10.26 6.24
N VAL A 171 -0.76 -10.05 7.35
CA VAL A 171 0.57 -9.45 7.38
C VAL A 171 1.52 -10.28 8.24
N THR A 172 2.74 -10.46 7.74
CA THR A 172 3.86 -11.14 8.38
C THR A 172 5.10 -10.27 8.31
N SER A 173 6.19 -10.66 8.95
CA SER A 173 7.48 -9.96 8.84
C SER A 173 8.03 -9.93 7.41
N GLU A 174 7.63 -10.87 6.56
CA GLU A 174 8.11 -10.97 5.18
C GLU A 174 7.47 -9.92 4.27
N ASN A 175 6.14 -9.75 4.34
CA ASN A 175 5.40 -8.81 3.49
C ASN A 175 5.16 -7.44 4.12
N ALA A 176 5.52 -7.24 5.40
CA ALA A 176 5.27 -6.01 6.14
C ALA A 176 5.78 -4.74 5.44
N ARG A 177 7.01 -4.78 4.89
CA ARG A 177 7.60 -3.63 4.18
C ARG A 177 6.81 -3.25 2.92
N LEU A 178 6.32 -4.25 2.20
CA LEU A 178 5.53 -4.05 0.99
C LEU A 178 4.16 -3.50 1.33
N LEU A 179 3.52 -4.02 2.38
CA LEU A 179 2.23 -3.52 2.83
C LEU A 179 2.30 -2.08 3.33
N VAL A 180 3.32 -1.71 4.12
CA VAL A 180 3.59 -0.32 4.52
C VAL A 180 3.71 0.58 3.29
N LYS A 181 4.52 0.16 2.30
CA LYS A 181 4.72 0.93 1.08
C LYS A 181 3.43 1.07 0.28
N TYR A 182 2.68 0.00 0.10
CA TYR A 182 1.39 0.03 -0.59
C TYR A 182 0.41 1.01 0.06
N LEU A 183 0.20 0.92 1.37
CA LEU A 183 -0.73 1.80 2.08
C LEU A 183 -0.29 3.27 2.00
N SER A 184 1.01 3.54 2.09
CA SER A 184 1.55 4.89 1.93
C SER A 184 1.37 5.41 0.49
N ASP A 185 1.64 4.59 -0.52
CA ASP A 185 1.49 4.98 -1.93
C ASP A 185 0.03 5.30 -2.26
N VAL A 186 -0.92 4.42 -1.84
CA VAL A 186 -2.36 4.65 -2.05
C VAL A 186 -2.85 5.89 -1.33
N GLU A 187 -2.44 6.09 -0.08
CA GLU A 187 -2.84 7.27 0.68
C GLU A 187 -2.35 8.57 0.04
N ASN A 188 -1.08 8.61 -0.40
CA ASN A 188 -0.52 9.80 -1.04
C ASN A 188 -1.11 10.08 -2.43
N LEU A 189 -1.45 9.04 -3.19
CA LEU A 189 -2.07 9.18 -4.51
C LEU A 189 -3.52 9.66 -4.43
N ASN A 190 -4.19 9.45 -3.29
CA ASN A 190 -5.60 9.81 -3.09
C ASN A 190 -5.76 10.77 -1.90
N ASP A 191 -4.78 11.66 -1.68
CA ASP A 191 -4.77 12.56 -0.53
C ASP A 191 -6.00 13.47 -0.47
N ASP A 192 -6.46 13.94 -1.62
CA ASP A 192 -7.65 14.80 -1.75
C ASP A 192 -8.97 14.01 -1.66
N ASP A 193 -8.96 12.71 -1.97
CA ASP A 193 -10.15 11.86 -2.03
C ASP A 193 -10.43 11.17 -0.68
N ILE A 194 -9.40 10.95 0.14
CA ILE A 194 -9.57 10.33 1.46
C ILE A 194 -10.09 11.36 2.46
N PRO A 195 -11.33 11.22 2.97
CA PRO A 195 -11.91 12.19 3.87
C PRO A 195 -11.13 12.29 5.18
N VAL A 196 -10.94 13.50 5.65
CA VAL A 196 -10.37 13.82 6.97
C VAL A 196 -11.51 14.16 7.92
N GLN A 197 -11.63 13.40 9.01
CA GLN A 197 -12.59 13.62 10.06
C GLN A 197 -11.90 14.07 11.34
N MET A 198 -12.42 15.13 11.97
CA MET A 198 -11.93 15.53 13.28
C MET A 198 -12.42 14.57 14.35
N SER A 199 -11.56 14.29 15.32
CA SER A 199 -11.85 13.41 16.44
C SER A 199 -11.43 14.02 17.76
N SER A 200 -11.97 13.51 18.84
CA SER A 200 -11.63 13.89 20.20
C SER A 200 -11.71 12.69 21.16
N SER A 201 -10.75 12.61 22.06
CA SER A 201 -10.76 11.62 23.16
C SER A 201 -11.49 12.13 24.41
N LYS A 202 -11.96 13.35 24.40
CA LYS A 202 -12.62 14.00 25.55
C LYS A 202 -14.08 14.31 25.27
N LEU A 203 -14.84 14.37 26.34
CA LEU A 203 -16.20 14.90 26.35
C LEU A 203 -16.20 16.36 26.83
N GLY A 204 -17.11 17.17 26.30
CA GLY A 204 -17.27 18.56 26.72
C GLY A 204 -17.04 19.55 25.58
N TRP A 205 -16.72 20.81 25.92
CA TRP A 205 -16.51 21.88 24.96
C TRP A 205 -15.13 21.76 24.33
N ILE A 206 -15.09 21.63 23.01
CA ILE A 206 -13.88 21.57 22.22
C ILE A 206 -14.09 22.34 20.91
N GLY A 207 -13.18 23.27 20.58
CA GLY A 207 -13.20 24.01 19.31
C GLY A 207 -14.47 24.83 19.03
N GLY A 208 -15.28 25.11 20.06
CA GLY A 208 -16.55 25.82 19.91
C GLY A 208 -17.79 24.92 19.82
N GLY A 209 -17.62 23.62 19.69
CA GLY A 209 -18.66 22.60 19.75
C GLY A 209 -18.68 21.84 21.07
N PHE A 210 -19.79 21.25 21.43
CA PHE A 210 -19.92 20.39 22.60
C PHE A 210 -20.03 18.94 22.20
N ILE A 211 -19.07 18.12 22.63
CA ILE A 211 -19.06 16.69 22.33
C ILE A 211 -19.84 15.97 23.44
N PRO A 212 -20.85 15.18 23.09
CA PRO A 212 -21.11 14.46 21.84
C PRO A 212 -22.11 15.10 20.85
N TYR A 213 -22.54 16.34 21.04
CA TYR A 213 -23.59 16.95 20.20
C TYR A 213 -23.06 17.53 18.88
N ASP A 214 -21.75 17.76 18.79
CA ASP A 214 -21.12 18.12 17.53
C ASP A 214 -20.96 16.87 16.66
N THR A 215 -21.74 16.77 15.59
CA THR A 215 -21.76 15.60 14.70
C THR A 215 -20.56 15.49 13.79
N ASP A 216 -19.79 16.59 13.66
CA ASP A 216 -18.60 16.62 12.80
C ASP A 216 -17.35 16.10 13.51
N ILE A 217 -17.45 15.90 14.83
CA ILE A 217 -16.36 15.37 15.65
C ILE A 217 -16.71 13.96 16.14
N VAL A 218 -15.84 13.01 15.87
CA VAL A 218 -16.01 11.60 16.28
C VAL A 218 -15.22 11.36 17.57
N PHE A 219 -15.81 10.60 18.48
CA PHE A 219 -15.09 10.16 19.67
C PHE A 219 -14.09 9.05 19.33
N ASP A 220 -12.81 9.26 19.61
CA ASP A 220 -11.70 8.33 19.41
C ASP A 220 -11.00 7.90 20.72
N GLY A 221 -11.61 8.20 21.87
CA GLY A 221 -11.10 7.84 23.18
C GLY A 221 -11.26 6.36 23.53
N ASP A 222 -10.88 6.01 24.76
CA ASP A 222 -10.96 4.65 25.28
C ASP A 222 -12.38 4.09 25.13
N MET A 223 -12.45 2.83 24.68
CA MET A 223 -13.71 2.08 24.51
C MET A 223 -14.57 2.04 25.78
N GLN A 224 -13.98 2.14 26.99
CA GLN A 224 -14.72 2.24 28.25
C GLN A 224 -15.60 3.49 28.31
N PHE A 225 -15.14 4.59 27.73
CA PHE A 225 -15.90 5.85 27.67
C PHE A 225 -16.83 5.94 26.48
N LYS A 226 -16.68 5.05 25.49
CA LYS A 226 -17.55 5.03 24.32
C LYS A 226 -19.03 4.81 24.69
N TYR A 227 -19.29 3.93 25.64
CA TYR A 227 -20.66 3.71 26.13
C TYR A 227 -21.24 4.95 26.81
N VAL A 228 -20.41 5.71 27.55
CA VAL A 228 -20.84 6.97 28.16
C VAL A 228 -21.16 7.98 27.06
N TYR A 229 -20.28 8.11 26.08
CA TYR A 229 -20.48 8.97 24.91
C TYR A 229 -21.79 8.63 24.16
N GLU A 230 -22.02 7.37 23.84
CA GLU A 230 -23.21 6.90 23.15
C GLU A 230 -24.50 7.00 23.98
N SER A 231 -24.39 7.06 25.29
CA SER A 231 -25.54 7.20 26.21
C SER A 231 -26.01 8.64 26.39
N ILE A 232 -25.16 9.63 26.08
CA ILE A 232 -25.51 11.05 26.18
C ILE A 232 -26.41 11.39 24.98
N ARG A 233 -27.67 11.70 25.25
CA ARG A 233 -28.66 12.06 24.23
C ARG A 233 -29.40 13.30 24.65
N GLU A 234 -29.80 14.09 23.66
CA GLU A 234 -30.72 15.19 23.90
C GLU A 234 -32.03 14.66 24.49
N HIS A 235 -32.48 15.32 25.54
CA HIS A 235 -33.77 15.01 26.15
C HIS A 235 -34.46 16.29 26.62
N GLY A 236 -35.70 16.49 26.17
CA GLY A 236 -36.51 17.65 26.53
C GLY A 236 -36.37 18.84 25.57
N SER A 237 -37.01 19.95 25.93
CA SER A 237 -37.00 21.20 25.13
C SER A 237 -36.01 22.20 25.71
N PHE A 238 -35.14 22.75 24.86
CA PHE A 238 -34.20 23.81 25.24
C PHE A 238 -34.95 25.04 25.80
N GLN A 239 -36.11 25.41 25.30
CA GLN A 239 -36.92 26.55 25.75
C GLN A 239 -37.40 26.33 27.20
N VAL A 240 -37.90 25.14 27.53
CA VAL A 240 -38.33 24.79 28.87
C VAL A 240 -37.15 24.82 29.86
N TRP A 241 -36.00 24.31 29.44
CA TRP A 241 -34.77 24.38 30.25
C TRP A 241 -34.31 25.80 30.45
N LEU A 242 -34.31 26.65 29.43
CA LEU A 242 -33.89 28.03 29.49
C LEU A 242 -34.80 28.86 30.47
N GLU A 243 -36.11 28.64 30.40
CA GLU A 243 -37.06 29.24 31.34
C GLU A 243 -36.77 28.85 32.77
N HIS A 244 -36.52 27.57 33.01
CA HIS A 244 -36.16 27.03 34.33
C HIS A 244 -34.86 27.66 34.86
N VAL A 245 -33.83 27.79 34.04
CA VAL A 245 -32.58 28.47 34.38
C VAL A 245 -32.80 29.95 34.72
N LYS A 246 -33.65 30.66 33.95
CA LYS A 246 -34.00 32.04 34.20
C LYS A 246 -34.72 32.20 35.55
N GLN A 247 -35.61 31.26 35.89
CA GLN A 247 -36.31 31.24 37.21
C GLN A 247 -35.33 31.01 38.36
N LEU A 248 -34.42 30.05 38.24
CA LEU A 248 -33.39 29.75 39.22
C LEU A 248 -32.48 30.98 39.48
N ARG A 249 -32.06 31.67 38.41
CA ARG A 249 -31.29 32.92 38.55
C ARG A 249 -32.05 34.03 39.30
N LYS A 250 -33.34 34.20 38.97
CA LYS A 250 -34.17 35.19 39.67
C LYS A 250 -34.38 34.85 41.15
N SER A 251 -34.40 33.59 41.51
CA SER A 251 -34.54 33.08 42.88
C SER A 251 -33.25 33.15 43.72
N GLY A 252 -32.14 33.63 43.15
CA GLY A 252 -30.83 33.70 43.81
C GLY A 252 -30.23 32.38 44.25
N ARG A 253 -30.65 31.26 43.64
CA ARG A 253 -30.21 29.91 43.95
C ARG A 253 -29.12 29.36 43.02
N MET A 254 -28.48 30.26 42.24
CA MET A 254 -27.25 29.95 41.45
C MET A 254 -26.13 30.91 41.82
#